data_4ed8a2f0250b5946512f955bd657a4e1
#
_entry.id   4ed8a2f0250b5946512f955bd657a4e1
#
_cell.length_a   1.000
_cell.length_b   1.000
_cell.length_c   1.000
_cell.angle_alpha   90.00
_cell.angle_beta   90.00
_cell.angle_gamma   90.00
#
_symmetry.space_group_name_H-M   'P 1'
#
loop_
_entity.id
_entity.type
_entity.pdbx_description
1 polymer ?
#
loop_
_entity_poly.entity_id
_entity_poly.type
_entity_poly.pdbx_seq_one_letter_code
_entity_poly.pdbx_strand_id
1 'polypeptide(L)'
;MAKVIAVYNRKGGVGKTTSLLNLGAEFALLGKRVLLVDGDSQMNLTQYFFSDELDIEIGIDPNECILSQGRTKPGVDNLYTILEDKMPVFSAIRTIERSTKRKFGNKFKTVSCKFDVLLGSREMDCYEINDIESVKKLLSQAEDEYDYIFIDFPPQNSLVTMMYLVASDYLIAPLHLGKESSLFAYNDIIDCCEEANEYKDKNLIRLGAFYTQTQLYKGYQKEKYSESMTEEMRQAMRFFKTTIKYDYATTTAAEAYKEPVCISAGRSEIAKNYKDLAKEILQRIKEVEQHG
;
A
#
# COMPACT_ATOMS: atom_id res chain seq x y z
N MET A 1 -19.46 -2.12 -6.29
CA MET A 1 -18.09 -2.12 -6.86
C MET A 1 -17.12 -1.67 -5.81
N ALA A 2 -16.04 -2.42 -5.61
CA ALA A 2 -14.92 -2.05 -4.74
C ALA A 2 -14.22 -0.78 -5.26
N LYS A 3 -13.60 -0.02 -4.35
CA LYS A 3 -12.77 1.14 -4.69
C LYS A 3 -11.30 0.74 -4.62
N VAL A 4 -10.61 0.87 -5.74
CA VAL A 4 -9.20 0.48 -5.85
C VAL A 4 -8.30 1.68 -5.56
N ILE A 5 -7.42 1.54 -4.57
CA ILE A 5 -6.53 2.61 -4.09
C ILE A 5 -5.07 2.21 -4.33
N ALA A 6 -4.38 2.96 -5.19
CA ALA A 6 -2.94 2.87 -5.37
C ALA A 6 -2.20 3.51 -4.19
N VAL A 7 -1.28 2.78 -3.55
CA VAL A 7 -0.31 3.33 -2.60
C VAL A 7 1.02 3.46 -3.33
N TYR A 8 1.21 4.58 -4.03
CA TYR A 8 2.28 4.70 -5.01
C TYR A 8 3.28 5.81 -4.71
N ASN A 9 4.54 5.48 -4.86
CA ASN A 9 5.67 6.38 -4.98
C ASN A 9 6.81 5.61 -5.66
N ARG A 10 7.43 6.23 -6.65
CA ARG A 10 8.57 5.66 -7.40
C ARG A 10 9.79 5.39 -6.51
N LYS A 11 9.89 6.03 -5.36
CA LYS A 11 11.03 5.90 -4.46
C LYS A 11 10.90 4.70 -3.54
N GLY A 12 11.98 3.92 -3.43
CA GLY A 12 12.11 2.86 -2.43
C GLY A 12 12.25 3.41 -1.01
N GLY A 13 11.75 2.67 -0.01
CA GLY A 13 11.91 2.99 1.41
C GLY A 13 11.13 4.21 1.91
N VAL A 14 10.09 4.63 1.21
CA VAL A 14 9.18 5.72 1.65
C VAL A 14 8.03 5.21 2.51
N GLY A 15 7.92 3.89 2.73
CA GLY A 15 6.89 3.27 3.54
C GLY A 15 5.62 2.92 2.78
N LYS A 16 5.67 2.57 1.49
CA LYS A 16 4.50 2.10 0.71
C LYS A 16 3.85 0.89 1.37
N THR A 17 4.53 -0.24 1.39
CA THR A 17 4.04 -1.50 1.98
C THR A 17 3.60 -1.34 3.43
N THR A 18 4.41 -0.66 4.26
CA THR A 18 4.08 -0.38 5.67
C THR A 18 2.80 0.44 5.80
N SER A 19 2.62 1.45 4.94
CA SER A 19 1.42 2.27 4.96
C SER A 19 0.21 1.50 4.46
N LEU A 20 0.36 0.72 3.40
CA LEU A 20 -0.70 -0.10 2.83
C LEU A 20 -1.24 -1.09 3.86
N LEU A 21 -0.38 -1.89 4.50
CA LEU A 21 -0.81 -2.89 5.48
C LEU A 21 -1.50 -2.27 6.71
N ASN A 22 -1.00 -1.13 7.20
CA ASN A 22 -1.60 -0.46 8.35
C ASN A 22 -2.92 0.25 8.00
N LEU A 23 -3.02 0.87 6.83
CA LEU A 23 -4.26 1.46 6.33
C LEU A 23 -5.32 0.39 6.07
N GLY A 24 -4.95 -0.73 5.43
CA GLY A 24 -5.86 -1.85 5.21
C GLY A 24 -6.44 -2.39 6.52
N ALA A 25 -5.59 -2.59 7.53
CA ALA A 25 -6.03 -3.01 8.86
C ALA A 25 -6.93 -1.95 9.54
N GLU A 26 -6.63 -0.65 9.41
CA GLU A 26 -7.50 0.40 9.96
C GLU A 26 -8.84 0.48 9.25
N PHE A 27 -8.90 0.30 7.92
CA PHE A 27 -10.16 0.20 7.18
C PHE A 27 -10.98 -1.01 7.64
N ALA A 28 -10.34 -2.18 7.83
CA ALA A 28 -10.99 -3.37 8.37
C ALA A 28 -11.55 -3.12 9.78
N LEU A 29 -10.80 -2.44 10.64
CA LEU A 29 -11.25 -2.04 11.98
C LEU A 29 -12.37 -0.98 11.98
N LEU A 30 -12.56 -0.28 10.86
CA LEU A 30 -13.69 0.61 10.59
C LEU A 30 -14.88 -0.14 9.96
N GLY A 31 -14.82 -1.47 9.89
CA GLY A 31 -15.90 -2.34 9.39
C GLY A 31 -15.97 -2.44 7.88
N LYS A 32 -14.86 -2.15 7.16
CA LYS A 32 -14.78 -2.30 5.71
C LYS A 32 -14.25 -3.67 5.33
N ARG A 33 -14.76 -4.24 4.24
CA ARG A 33 -14.20 -5.43 3.60
C ARG A 33 -13.01 -5.00 2.75
N VAL A 34 -11.83 -5.52 3.04
CA VAL A 34 -10.56 -5.01 2.48
C VAL A 34 -9.76 -6.14 1.85
N LEU A 35 -9.28 -5.90 0.63
CA LEU A 35 -8.25 -6.71 -0.03
C LEU A 35 -6.97 -5.87 -0.17
N LEU A 36 -5.84 -6.44 0.19
CA LEU A 36 -4.51 -5.91 -0.08
C LEU A 36 -3.87 -6.73 -1.19
N VAL A 37 -3.36 -6.08 -2.22
CA VAL A 37 -2.69 -6.73 -3.36
C VAL A 37 -1.21 -6.46 -3.26
N ASP A 38 -0.40 -7.53 -3.20
CA ASP A 38 1.06 -7.42 -3.26
C ASP A 38 1.51 -7.35 -4.72
N GLY A 39 1.64 -6.15 -5.24
CA GLY A 39 2.07 -5.89 -6.62
C GLY A 39 3.58 -5.68 -6.76
N ASP A 40 4.34 -5.66 -5.67
CA ASP A 40 5.81 -5.55 -5.70
C ASP A 40 6.43 -6.94 -5.87
N SER A 41 7.26 -7.11 -6.89
CA SER A 41 8.02 -8.35 -7.11
C SER A 41 8.97 -8.71 -5.96
N GLN A 42 9.27 -7.77 -5.07
CA GLN A 42 9.99 -8.05 -3.83
C GLN A 42 9.13 -8.79 -2.80
N MET A 43 7.81 -8.90 -3.01
CA MET A 43 6.86 -9.65 -2.21
C MET A 43 6.87 -9.29 -0.71
N ASN A 44 7.13 -8.03 -0.39
CA ASN A 44 7.28 -7.59 1.00
C ASN A 44 6.00 -7.78 1.84
N LEU A 45 4.83 -7.56 1.24
CA LEU A 45 3.54 -7.77 1.89
C LEU A 45 3.27 -9.27 2.12
N THR A 46 3.53 -10.11 1.10
CA THR A 46 3.40 -11.56 1.15
C THR A 46 4.34 -12.15 2.21
N GLN A 47 5.60 -11.76 2.20
CA GLN A 47 6.60 -12.19 3.19
C GLN A 47 6.22 -11.77 4.62
N TYR A 48 5.61 -10.60 4.76
CA TYR A 48 5.20 -10.10 6.06
C TYR A 48 4.20 -11.03 6.75
N PHE A 49 3.21 -11.53 6.03
CA PHE A 49 2.14 -12.34 6.62
C PHE A 49 2.27 -13.85 6.39
N PHE A 50 2.88 -14.25 5.28
CA PHE A 50 2.82 -15.63 4.77
C PHE A 50 4.21 -16.19 4.45
N SER A 51 5.20 -15.90 5.28
CA SER A 51 6.55 -16.44 5.10
C SER A 51 6.59 -17.97 5.01
N ASP A 52 5.63 -18.64 5.64
CA ASP A 52 5.53 -20.10 5.62
C ASP A 52 5.05 -20.67 4.25
N GLU A 53 4.42 -19.84 3.43
CA GLU A 53 4.00 -20.19 2.06
C GLU A 53 5.10 -19.92 1.01
N LEU A 54 6.27 -19.45 1.46
CA LEU A 54 7.40 -19.13 0.59
C LEU A 54 8.50 -20.19 0.73
N ASP A 55 9.10 -20.55 -0.40
CA ASP A 55 10.42 -21.20 -0.43
C ASP A 55 11.49 -20.11 -0.44
N ILE A 56 12.30 -20.08 0.60
CA ILE A 56 13.41 -19.14 0.70
C ILE A 56 14.65 -19.85 0.18
N GLU A 57 15.05 -19.55 -1.05
CA GLU A 57 16.34 -19.96 -1.55
C GLU A 57 17.43 -19.05 -0.97
N ILE A 58 18.30 -19.62 -0.16
CA ILE A 58 19.51 -18.94 0.31
C ILE A 58 20.59 -19.21 -0.74
N GLY A 59 20.76 -18.26 -1.66
CA GLY A 59 21.89 -18.26 -2.59
C GLY A 59 23.11 -17.63 -1.92
N ILE A 60 24.25 -18.34 -1.93
CA ILE A 60 25.55 -17.74 -1.59
C ILE A 60 26.19 -17.31 -2.89
N ASP A 61 26.19 -16.00 -3.18
CA ASP A 61 27.02 -15.44 -4.23
C ASP A 61 28.48 -15.46 -3.75
N PRO A 62 29.41 -16.07 -4.51
CA PRO A 62 30.83 -16.11 -4.15
C PRO A 62 31.46 -14.72 -3.98
N ASN A 63 30.80 -13.66 -4.42
CA ASN A 63 31.33 -12.29 -4.47
C ASN A 63 30.71 -11.33 -3.46
N GLU A 64 29.86 -11.73 -2.51
CA GLU A 64 29.54 -10.83 -1.38
C GLU A 64 28.20 -10.99 -0.66
N CYS A 65 27.19 -11.74 -1.11
CA CYS A 65 25.89 -11.61 -0.44
C CYS A 65 25.12 -12.92 -0.27
N ILE A 66 24.59 -13.11 0.94
CA ILE A 66 23.47 -14.05 1.16
C ILE A 66 22.22 -13.38 0.58
N LEU A 67 21.85 -13.76 -0.63
CA LEU A 67 20.58 -13.34 -1.24
C LEU A 67 19.50 -14.33 -0.80
N SER A 68 18.69 -13.95 0.18
CA SER A 68 17.43 -14.65 0.45
C SER A 68 16.42 -14.26 -0.63
N GLN A 69 16.14 -15.19 -1.54
CA GLN A 69 15.13 -14.99 -2.58
C GLN A 69 13.92 -15.85 -2.23
N GLY A 70 12.82 -15.22 -1.77
CA GLY A 70 11.57 -15.93 -1.57
C GLY A 70 10.79 -16.08 -2.88
N ARG A 71 10.25 -17.28 -3.12
CA ARG A 71 9.24 -17.56 -4.15
C ARG A 71 8.06 -18.23 -3.48
N THR A 72 6.87 -18.12 -4.04
CA THR A 72 5.75 -18.93 -3.58
C THR A 72 6.07 -20.41 -3.82
N LYS A 73 5.69 -21.26 -2.85
CA LYS A 73 5.88 -22.71 -2.97
C LYS A 73 5.15 -23.26 -4.20
N PRO A 74 5.66 -24.31 -4.83
CA PRO A 74 4.94 -24.98 -5.92
C PRO A 74 3.51 -25.35 -5.52
N GLY A 75 2.53 -24.98 -6.36
CA GLY A 75 1.11 -25.20 -6.09
C GLY A 75 0.43 -24.14 -5.22
N VAL A 76 1.13 -23.06 -4.85
CA VAL A 76 0.54 -21.87 -4.22
C VAL A 76 0.29 -20.82 -5.30
N ASP A 77 -0.98 -20.55 -5.56
CA ASP A 77 -1.37 -19.52 -6.52
C ASP A 77 -1.01 -18.13 -6.00
N ASN A 78 -0.60 -17.27 -6.93
CA ASN A 78 -0.15 -15.91 -6.67
C ASN A 78 -0.56 -14.99 -7.84
N LEU A 79 -0.28 -13.71 -7.76
CA LEU A 79 -0.69 -12.73 -8.77
C LEU A 79 -0.21 -13.09 -10.19
N TYR A 80 1.01 -13.61 -10.33
CA TYR A 80 1.55 -14.03 -11.62
C TYR A 80 0.78 -15.23 -12.20
N THR A 81 0.63 -16.31 -11.41
CA THR A 81 -0.02 -17.55 -11.91
C THR A 81 -1.48 -17.31 -12.28
N ILE A 82 -2.23 -16.50 -11.51
CA ILE A 82 -3.63 -16.22 -11.82
C ILE A 82 -3.80 -15.32 -13.05
N LEU A 83 -2.81 -14.46 -13.37
CA LEU A 83 -2.81 -13.67 -14.60
C LEU A 83 -2.43 -14.51 -15.81
N GLU A 84 -1.36 -15.32 -15.72
CA GLU A 84 -0.89 -16.19 -16.80
C GLU A 84 -1.89 -17.30 -17.15
N ASP A 85 -2.33 -18.04 -16.15
CA ASP A 85 -3.18 -19.21 -16.32
C ASP A 85 -4.67 -18.86 -16.35
N LYS A 86 -5.02 -17.56 -16.26
CA LYS A 86 -6.40 -17.04 -16.22
C LYS A 86 -7.25 -17.73 -15.15
N MET A 87 -6.65 -17.95 -13.99
CA MET A 87 -7.31 -18.60 -12.84
C MET A 87 -8.22 -17.60 -12.10
N PRO A 88 -9.18 -18.11 -11.30
CA PRO A 88 -10.01 -17.25 -10.45
C PRO A 88 -9.15 -16.49 -9.42
N VAL A 89 -9.41 -15.19 -9.23
CA VAL A 89 -8.65 -14.34 -8.31
C VAL A 89 -8.60 -14.90 -6.88
N PHE A 90 -9.66 -15.58 -6.46
CA PHE A 90 -9.77 -16.13 -5.10
C PHE A 90 -8.79 -17.25 -4.77
N SER A 91 -8.20 -17.92 -5.77
CA SER A 91 -7.22 -18.99 -5.53
C SER A 91 -5.92 -18.46 -4.90
N ALA A 92 -5.56 -17.20 -5.22
CA ALA A 92 -4.36 -16.53 -4.70
C ALA A 92 -4.63 -15.65 -3.47
N ILE A 93 -5.85 -15.62 -2.95
CA ILE A 93 -6.22 -14.80 -1.79
C ILE A 93 -6.09 -15.60 -0.49
N ARG A 94 -5.54 -14.95 0.54
CA ARG A 94 -5.41 -15.46 1.91
C ARG A 94 -6.00 -14.47 2.90
N THR A 95 -6.66 -15.00 3.93
CA THR A 95 -7.30 -14.21 4.98
C THR A 95 -6.38 -14.01 6.17
N ILE A 96 -6.27 -12.78 6.64
CA ILE A 96 -5.70 -12.40 7.93
C ILE A 96 -6.84 -12.07 8.89
N GLU A 97 -6.88 -12.77 10.02
CA GLU A 97 -7.80 -12.47 11.11
C GLU A 97 -7.03 -12.30 12.42
N ARG A 98 -7.23 -11.14 13.04
CA ARG A 98 -6.60 -10.77 14.31
C ARG A 98 -7.64 -10.09 15.20
N SER A 99 -7.35 -9.96 16.48
CA SER A 99 -8.22 -9.21 17.39
C SER A 99 -7.43 -8.21 18.22
N THR A 100 -8.03 -7.06 18.48
CA THR A 100 -7.43 -6.01 19.30
C THR A 100 -8.45 -5.39 20.25
N LYS A 101 -7.97 -4.76 21.33
CA LYS A 101 -8.83 -4.04 22.27
C LYS A 101 -8.89 -2.57 21.89
N ARG A 102 -10.07 -2.08 21.53
CA ARG A 102 -10.31 -0.65 21.24
C ARG A 102 -11.19 0.02 22.30
N LYS A 103 -10.92 1.29 22.56
CA LYS A 103 -11.68 2.12 23.51
C LYS A 103 -12.91 2.71 22.81
N PHE A 104 -14.10 2.49 23.40
CA PHE A 104 -15.38 3.08 23.02
C PHE A 104 -15.95 3.80 24.24
N GLY A 105 -15.89 5.12 24.25
CA GLY A 105 -16.19 5.91 25.45
C GLY A 105 -15.24 5.52 26.59
N ASN A 106 -15.80 5.07 27.72
CA ASN A 106 -15.02 4.63 28.90
C ASN A 106 -14.76 3.12 28.96
N LYS A 107 -15.21 2.34 27.96
CA LYS A 107 -15.08 0.87 27.95
C LYS A 107 -14.14 0.41 26.85
N PHE A 108 -13.38 -0.67 27.13
CA PHE A 108 -12.64 -1.39 26.10
C PHE A 108 -13.48 -2.56 25.58
N LYS A 109 -13.51 -2.71 24.27
CA LYS A 109 -14.11 -3.86 23.60
C LYS A 109 -13.07 -4.56 22.73
N THR A 110 -13.11 -5.90 22.70
CA THR A 110 -12.38 -6.66 21.69
C THR A 110 -13.06 -6.47 20.35
N VAL A 111 -12.28 -6.12 19.32
CA VAL A 111 -12.73 -5.90 17.95
C VAL A 111 -11.95 -6.84 17.06
N SER A 112 -12.63 -7.54 16.16
CA SER A 112 -11.97 -8.32 15.10
C SER A 112 -11.45 -7.38 14.02
N CYS A 113 -10.25 -7.68 13.52
CA CYS A 113 -9.64 -7.08 12.35
C CYS A 113 -9.47 -8.21 11.33
N LYS A 114 -10.27 -8.17 10.28
CA LYS A 114 -10.23 -9.17 9.21
C LYS A 114 -10.06 -8.47 7.88
N PHE A 115 -9.05 -8.86 7.13
CA PHE A 115 -8.77 -8.41 5.76
C PHE A 115 -8.11 -9.52 4.99
N ASP A 116 -8.14 -9.42 3.68
CA ASP A 116 -7.56 -10.41 2.79
C ASP A 116 -6.33 -9.86 2.08
N VAL A 117 -5.44 -10.76 1.66
CA VAL A 117 -4.21 -10.45 0.93
C VAL A 117 -4.16 -11.32 -0.32
N LEU A 118 -3.98 -10.70 -1.48
CA LEU A 118 -3.65 -11.37 -2.73
C LEU A 118 -2.13 -11.47 -2.78
N LEU A 119 -1.63 -12.71 -2.83
CA LEU A 119 -0.20 -13.01 -2.77
C LEU A 119 0.54 -12.48 -3.99
N GLY A 120 1.67 -11.83 -3.77
CA GLY A 120 2.56 -11.35 -4.80
C GLY A 120 3.40 -12.45 -5.45
N SER A 121 4.15 -12.08 -6.49
CA SER A 121 5.07 -12.97 -7.18
C SER A 121 6.30 -12.22 -7.67
N ARG A 122 7.46 -12.88 -7.59
CA ARG A 122 8.70 -12.39 -8.20
C ARG A 122 8.64 -12.35 -9.71
N GLU A 123 7.95 -13.31 -10.28
CA GLU A 123 7.80 -13.47 -11.69
C GLU A 123 7.09 -12.27 -12.36
N MET A 124 6.45 -11.39 -11.55
CA MET A 124 5.86 -10.15 -12.06
C MET A 124 6.89 -9.21 -12.73
N ASP A 125 8.18 -9.29 -12.37
CA ASP A 125 9.24 -8.55 -13.08
C ASP A 125 9.43 -8.99 -14.53
N CYS A 126 9.06 -10.22 -14.86
CA CYS A 126 9.17 -10.83 -16.19
C CYS A 126 7.80 -11.02 -16.85
N TYR A 127 6.71 -10.50 -16.25
CA TYR A 127 5.37 -10.67 -16.80
C TYR A 127 5.23 -9.97 -18.16
N GLU A 128 4.86 -10.73 -19.19
CA GLU A 128 4.61 -10.20 -20.52
C GLU A 128 3.21 -9.58 -20.59
N ILE A 129 3.15 -8.25 -20.70
CA ILE A 129 1.88 -7.52 -20.69
C ILE A 129 1.30 -7.52 -22.12
N ASN A 130 0.31 -8.36 -22.32
CA ASN A 130 -0.48 -8.40 -23.55
C ASN A 130 -1.73 -7.49 -23.50
N ASP A 131 -2.16 -7.13 -22.28
CA ASP A 131 -3.33 -6.31 -22.04
C ASP A 131 -3.11 -5.46 -20.79
N ILE A 132 -3.08 -4.14 -20.96
CA ILE A 132 -2.85 -3.18 -19.87
C ILE A 132 -3.98 -3.20 -18.84
N GLU A 133 -5.16 -3.67 -19.17
CA GLU A 133 -6.30 -3.81 -18.26
C GLU A 133 -6.36 -5.17 -17.54
N SER A 134 -5.36 -6.05 -17.71
CA SER A 134 -5.38 -7.41 -17.13
C SER A 134 -5.68 -7.42 -15.64
N VAL A 135 -5.02 -6.57 -14.86
CA VAL A 135 -5.24 -6.47 -13.40
C VAL A 135 -6.63 -5.89 -13.10
N LYS A 136 -7.09 -4.89 -13.85
CA LYS A 136 -8.45 -4.35 -13.69
C LYS A 136 -9.51 -5.43 -13.90
N LYS A 137 -9.36 -6.24 -14.96
CA LYS A 137 -10.25 -7.37 -15.27
C LYS A 137 -10.17 -8.46 -14.19
N LEU A 138 -8.98 -8.72 -13.67
CA LEU A 138 -8.79 -9.66 -12.58
C LEU A 138 -9.50 -9.20 -11.30
N LEU A 139 -9.27 -7.95 -10.87
CA LEU A 139 -9.85 -7.41 -9.65
C LEU A 139 -11.37 -7.23 -9.75
N SER A 140 -11.92 -7.05 -10.95
CA SER A 140 -13.38 -6.99 -11.15
C SER A 140 -14.11 -8.28 -10.73
N GLN A 141 -13.42 -9.43 -10.74
CA GLN A 141 -13.99 -10.69 -10.25
C GLN A 141 -14.28 -10.66 -8.74
N ALA A 142 -13.63 -9.77 -7.99
CA ALA A 142 -13.75 -9.66 -6.53
C ALA A 142 -14.46 -8.37 -6.06
N GLU A 143 -14.95 -7.53 -6.99
CA GLU A 143 -15.47 -6.19 -6.66
C GLU A 143 -16.69 -6.19 -5.76
N ASP A 144 -17.50 -7.26 -5.75
CA ASP A 144 -18.69 -7.37 -4.89
C ASP A 144 -18.36 -7.91 -3.49
N GLU A 145 -17.19 -8.52 -3.32
CA GLU A 145 -16.73 -9.07 -2.04
C GLU A 145 -16.01 -8.04 -1.17
N TYR A 146 -15.48 -6.96 -1.77
CA TYR A 146 -14.72 -5.94 -1.06
C TYR A 146 -15.32 -4.55 -1.20
N ASP A 147 -15.11 -3.72 -0.18
CA ASP A 147 -15.44 -2.28 -0.22
C ASP A 147 -14.22 -1.48 -0.72
N TYR A 148 -13.01 -1.95 -0.40
CA TYR A 148 -11.74 -1.32 -0.77
C TYR A 148 -10.69 -2.36 -1.13
N ILE A 149 -9.95 -2.07 -2.19
CA ILE A 149 -8.78 -2.85 -2.63
C ILE A 149 -7.58 -1.90 -2.62
N PHE A 150 -6.52 -2.23 -1.90
CA PHE A 150 -5.26 -1.47 -1.90
C PHE A 150 -4.21 -2.23 -2.69
N ILE A 151 -3.49 -1.54 -3.58
CA ILE A 151 -2.39 -2.14 -4.36
C ILE A 151 -1.06 -1.57 -3.85
N ASP A 152 -0.14 -2.46 -3.46
CA ASP A 152 1.27 -2.15 -3.21
C ASP A 152 2.05 -2.15 -4.52
N PHE A 153 2.94 -1.20 -4.70
CA PHE A 153 3.61 -0.94 -5.97
C PHE A 153 5.11 -1.16 -5.87
N PRO A 154 5.75 -1.71 -6.92
CA PRO A 154 7.19 -1.72 -7.03
C PRO A 154 7.74 -0.28 -7.08
N PRO A 155 9.02 -0.08 -6.71
CA PRO A 155 9.65 1.25 -6.76
C PRO A 155 10.03 1.69 -8.19
N GLN A 156 9.80 0.85 -9.19
CA GLN A 156 10.18 1.10 -10.57
C GLN A 156 8.99 1.63 -11.39
N ASN A 157 9.27 2.49 -12.37
CA ASN A 157 8.30 2.82 -13.42
C ASN A 157 8.43 1.75 -14.52
N SER A 158 7.44 0.88 -14.61
CA SER A 158 7.39 -0.23 -15.57
C SER A 158 5.98 -0.35 -16.15
N LEU A 159 5.82 -1.11 -17.20
CA LEU A 159 4.49 -1.43 -17.73
C LEU A 159 3.61 -2.12 -16.68
N VAL A 160 4.20 -2.91 -15.78
CA VAL A 160 3.47 -3.52 -14.65
C VAL A 160 2.93 -2.45 -13.71
N THR A 161 3.73 -1.41 -13.41
CA THR A 161 3.26 -0.24 -12.63
C THR A 161 2.09 0.45 -13.34
N MET A 162 2.17 0.63 -14.66
CA MET A 162 1.10 1.22 -15.45
C MET A 162 -0.18 0.39 -15.38
N MET A 163 -0.08 -0.93 -15.49
CA MET A 163 -1.21 -1.86 -15.38
C MET A 163 -1.94 -1.72 -14.02
N TYR A 164 -1.19 -1.53 -12.91
CA TYR A 164 -1.78 -1.29 -11.59
C TYR A 164 -2.43 0.10 -11.48
N LEU A 165 -1.84 1.15 -12.06
CA LEU A 165 -2.44 2.49 -12.09
C LEU A 165 -3.73 2.50 -12.91
N VAL A 166 -3.76 1.80 -14.04
CA VAL A 166 -4.97 1.63 -14.86
C VAL A 166 -6.08 0.91 -14.07
N ALA A 167 -5.74 -0.04 -13.22
CA ALA A 167 -6.69 -0.74 -12.37
C ALA A 167 -7.20 0.09 -11.18
N SER A 168 -6.54 1.22 -10.84
CA SER A 168 -6.83 2.00 -9.63
C SER A 168 -7.80 3.14 -9.89
N ASP A 169 -8.73 3.41 -8.94
CA ASP A 169 -9.63 4.58 -8.96
C ASP A 169 -9.00 5.79 -8.28
N TYR A 170 -8.26 5.53 -7.21
CA TYR A 170 -7.66 6.55 -6.35
C TYR A 170 -6.17 6.30 -6.14
N LEU A 171 -5.43 7.38 -5.89
CA LEU A 171 -4.01 7.31 -5.55
C LEU A 171 -3.72 8.11 -4.28
N ILE A 172 -2.95 7.51 -3.38
CA ILE A 172 -2.32 8.16 -2.23
C ILE A 172 -0.81 7.99 -2.29
N ALA A 173 -0.05 9.03 -1.95
CA ALA A 173 1.40 9.02 -2.08
C ALA A 173 2.10 9.20 -0.72
N PRO A 174 2.74 8.15 -0.18
CA PRO A 174 3.63 8.30 0.98
C PRO A 174 4.92 9.01 0.57
N LEU A 175 5.31 10.04 1.31
CA LEU A 175 6.53 10.82 1.11
C LEU A 175 7.42 10.75 2.35
N HIS A 176 8.68 10.39 2.17
CA HIS A 176 9.62 10.40 3.28
C HIS A 176 10.06 11.84 3.59
N LEU A 177 9.74 12.33 4.78
CA LEU A 177 10.21 13.65 5.24
C LEU A 177 11.75 13.63 5.36
N GLY A 178 12.41 14.62 4.79
CA GLY A 178 13.85 14.75 4.88
C GLY A 178 14.66 14.33 3.65
N LYS A 179 14.01 13.87 2.60
CA LYS A 179 14.67 13.57 1.32
C LYS A 179 14.11 14.49 0.22
N GLU A 180 14.90 15.48 -0.24
CA GLU A 180 14.53 16.42 -1.33
C GLU A 180 14.00 15.68 -2.57
N SER A 181 14.61 14.53 -2.88
CA SER A 181 14.14 13.65 -3.96
C SER A 181 12.69 13.15 -3.82
N SER A 182 12.05 13.30 -2.64
CA SER A 182 10.63 12.93 -2.47
C SER A 182 9.70 13.95 -3.11
N LEU A 183 10.10 15.21 -3.21
CA LEU A 183 9.34 16.26 -3.89
C LEU A 183 9.42 16.10 -5.41
N PHE A 184 10.62 15.80 -5.94
CA PHE A 184 10.78 15.50 -7.37
C PHE A 184 10.00 14.25 -7.78
N ALA A 185 9.98 13.21 -6.93
CA ALA A 185 9.19 12.01 -7.17
C ALA A 185 7.69 12.28 -7.29
N TYR A 186 7.17 13.40 -6.80
CA TYR A 186 5.75 13.73 -6.95
C TYR A 186 5.40 14.21 -8.37
N ASN A 187 6.28 14.93 -9.05
CA ASN A 187 6.07 15.26 -10.47
C ASN A 187 6.01 13.98 -11.31
N ASP A 188 6.91 13.03 -11.04
CA ASP A 188 6.88 11.71 -11.69
C ASP A 188 5.54 10.98 -11.43
N ILE A 189 4.93 11.16 -10.26
CA ILE A 189 3.60 10.58 -9.94
C ILE A 189 2.50 11.24 -10.77
N ILE A 190 2.58 12.57 -10.97
CA ILE A 190 1.61 13.30 -11.82
C ILE A 190 1.68 12.76 -13.24
N ASP A 191 2.89 12.71 -13.81
CA ASP A 191 3.13 12.24 -15.17
C ASP A 191 2.60 10.79 -15.36
N CYS A 192 2.91 9.89 -14.42
CA CYS A 192 2.40 8.52 -14.46
C CYS A 192 0.86 8.44 -14.35
N CYS A 193 0.22 9.34 -13.59
CA CYS A 193 -1.24 9.38 -13.51
C CYS A 193 -1.86 9.88 -14.82
N GLU A 194 -1.24 10.86 -15.46
CA GLU A 194 -1.70 11.38 -16.74
C GLU A 194 -1.57 10.32 -17.82
N GLU A 195 -0.44 9.62 -17.90
CA GLU A 195 -0.23 8.50 -18.80
C GLU A 195 -1.26 7.38 -18.56
N ALA A 196 -1.51 6.99 -17.31
CA ALA A 196 -2.51 5.97 -16.98
C ALA A 196 -3.93 6.37 -17.42
N ASN A 197 -4.25 7.65 -17.37
CA ASN A 197 -5.57 8.16 -17.75
C ASN A 197 -5.84 8.04 -19.26
N GLU A 198 -4.82 7.91 -20.10
CA GLU A 198 -4.99 7.64 -21.52
C GLU A 198 -5.62 6.26 -21.81
N TYR A 199 -5.53 5.34 -20.84
CA TYR A 199 -6.06 3.98 -20.91
C TYR A 199 -7.35 3.78 -20.10
N LYS A 200 -7.94 4.84 -19.55
CA LYS A 200 -9.08 4.74 -18.60
C LYS A 200 -10.29 5.52 -19.06
N ASP A 201 -11.48 4.94 -18.88
CA ASP A 201 -12.75 5.65 -19.06
C ASP A 201 -13.00 6.71 -17.96
N LYS A 202 -12.55 6.40 -16.74
CA LYS A 202 -12.61 7.30 -15.59
C LYS A 202 -11.21 7.60 -15.10
N ASN A 203 -10.90 8.87 -14.93
CA ASN A 203 -9.58 9.30 -14.49
C ASN A 203 -9.22 8.76 -13.11
N LEU A 204 -7.95 8.37 -12.95
CA LEU A 204 -7.32 8.09 -11.67
C LEU A 204 -7.26 9.37 -10.83
N ILE A 205 -7.91 9.37 -9.68
CA ILE A 205 -8.04 10.55 -8.82
C ILE A 205 -6.94 10.54 -7.77
N ARG A 206 -6.08 11.56 -7.80
CA ARG A 206 -5.07 11.77 -6.76
C ARG A 206 -5.74 12.32 -5.51
N LEU A 207 -5.91 11.48 -4.47
CA LEU A 207 -6.46 11.93 -3.19
C LEU A 207 -5.48 12.83 -2.42
N GLY A 208 -4.17 12.58 -2.54
CA GLY A 208 -3.15 13.43 -1.96
C GLY A 208 -1.91 12.67 -1.49
N ALA A 209 -0.98 13.44 -0.90
CA ALA A 209 0.26 12.94 -0.34
C ALA A 209 0.26 13.05 1.19
N PHE A 210 1.03 12.22 1.88
CA PHE A 210 1.24 12.28 3.32
C PHE A 210 2.69 11.99 3.67
N TYR A 211 3.18 12.64 4.73
CA TYR A 211 4.53 12.42 5.20
C TYR A 211 4.63 11.18 6.08
N THR A 212 5.67 10.40 5.83
CA THR A 212 6.09 9.26 6.66
C THR A 212 7.39 9.58 7.41
N GLN A 213 7.68 8.83 8.47
CA GLN A 213 8.94 8.90 9.23
C GLN A 213 9.23 10.30 9.82
N THR A 214 8.18 11.04 10.24
CA THR A 214 8.30 12.46 10.63
C THR A 214 9.04 12.70 11.94
N GLN A 215 9.26 11.70 12.77
CA GLN A 215 9.87 11.86 14.10
C GLN A 215 11.40 11.89 14.10
N LEU A 216 12.03 11.38 13.03
CA LEU A 216 13.47 11.41 12.87
C LEU A 216 14.04 12.83 12.70
N TYR A 217 13.17 13.81 12.42
CA TYR A 217 13.57 15.17 12.07
C TYR A 217 12.86 16.19 12.97
N LYS A 218 13.54 16.68 14.00
CA LYS A 218 13.01 17.74 14.87
C LYS A 218 13.01 19.09 14.11
N GLY A 219 11.84 19.77 14.15
CA GLY A 219 11.63 21.21 13.85
C GLY A 219 12.28 21.77 12.56
N TYR A 220 13.58 21.96 12.56
CA TYR A 220 14.35 22.64 11.52
C TYR A 220 14.19 22.05 10.10
N GLN A 221 14.12 20.74 9.98
CA GLN A 221 13.99 20.13 8.64
C GLN A 221 12.56 20.19 8.08
N LYS A 222 11.55 20.16 8.95
CA LYS A 222 10.15 20.32 8.52
C LYS A 222 9.93 21.74 7.96
N GLU A 223 10.50 22.76 8.61
CA GLU A 223 10.46 24.13 8.12
C GLU A 223 11.21 24.28 6.80
N LYS A 224 12.44 23.78 6.69
CA LYS A 224 13.25 23.85 5.47
C LYS A 224 12.57 23.17 4.27
N TYR A 225 11.92 22.02 4.46
CA TYR A 225 11.17 21.35 3.39
C TYR A 225 9.87 22.09 3.04
N SER A 226 9.22 22.69 4.03
CA SER A 226 8.07 23.54 3.81
C SER A 226 8.44 24.79 3.01
N GLU A 227 9.60 25.37 3.26
CA GLU A 227 10.11 26.54 2.55
C GLU A 227 10.56 26.24 1.11
N SER A 228 11.03 25.02 0.83
CA SER A 228 11.45 24.60 -0.52
C SER A 228 10.29 24.28 -1.47
N MET A 229 9.06 24.13 -0.93
CA MET A 229 7.86 23.89 -1.74
C MET A 229 7.16 25.19 -2.09
N THR A 230 6.90 25.39 -3.39
CA THR A 230 6.02 26.46 -3.84
C THR A 230 4.57 26.19 -3.41
N GLU A 231 3.76 27.25 -3.36
CA GLU A 231 2.33 27.12 -3.06
C GLU A 231 1.59 26.26 -4.11
N GLU A 232 2.00 26.38 -5.38
CA GLU A 232 1.51 25.55 -6.47
C GLU A 232 1.77 24.06 -6.25
N MET A 233 3.00 23.69 -5.82
CA MET A 233 3.33 22.33 -5.47
C MET A 233 2.48 21.80 -4.29
N ARG A 234 2.23 22.62 -3.27
CA ARG A 234 1.38 22.23 -2.13
C ARG A 234 -0.06 21.96 -2.55
N GLN A 235 -0.61 22.82 -3.41
CA GLN A 235 -1.96 22.68 -3.95
C GLN A 235 -2.05 21.44 -4.85
N ALA A 236 -1.07 21.22 -5.73
CA ALA A 236 -1.02 20.03 -6.59
C ALA A 236 -0.92 18.73 -5.79
N MET A 237 -0.16 18.73 -4.71
CA MET A 237 0.05 17.54 -3.86
C MET A 237 -1.13 17.22 -2.94
N ARG A 238 -2.03 18.17 -2.67
CA ARG A 238 -3.20 17.97 -1.80
C ARG A 238 -2.87 17.22 -0.50
N PHE A 239 -1.87 17.71 0.24
CA PHE A 239 -1.39 17.02 1.44
C PHE A 239 -2.52 16.65 2.42
N PHE A 240 -2.43 15.43 2.97
CA PHE A 240 -3.19 15.07 4.15
C PHE A 240 -2.68 15.85 5.37
N LYS A 241 -3.58 16.17 6.29
CA LYS A 241 -3.21 16.83 7.56
C LYS A 241 -2.41 15.90 8.46
N THR A 242 -2.78 14.62 8.41
CA THR A 242 -2.14 13.56 9.18
C THR A 242 -0.77 13.20 8.62
N THR A 243 0.22 13.08 9.48
CA THR A 243 1.56 12.60 9.17
C THR A 243 1.84 11.33 9.97
N ILE A 244 2.59 10.40 9.39
CA ILE A 244 2.95 9.14 10.06
C ILE A 244 4.30 9.32 10.75
N LYS A 245 4.29 9.21 12.07
CA LYS A 245 5.51 9.24 12.87
C LYS A 245 6.24 7.91 12.75
N TYR A 246 7.54 7.96 13.04
CA TYR A 246 8.37 6.78 13.16
C TYR A 246 8.79 6.56 14.60
N ASP A 247 8.59 5.36 15.10
CA ASP A 247 9.11 4.89 16.36
C ASP A 247 9.69 3.49 16.17
N TYR A 248 11.00 3.39 16.29
CA TYR A 248 11.74 2.17 16.03
C TYR A 248 11.19 0.98 16.84
N ALA A 249 10.98 1.16 18.14
CA ALA A 249 10.53 0.08 19.02
C ALA A 249 9.14 -0.46 18.60
N THR A 250 8.21 0.43 18.29
CA THR A 250 6.86 0.06 17.86
C THR A 250 6.89 -0.63 16.50
N THR A 251 7.68 -0.13 15.55
CA THR A 251 7.76 -0.68 14.19
C THR A 251 8.42 -2.05 14.22
N THR A 252 9.56 -2.20 14.92
CA THR A 252 10.26 -3.48 15.05
C THR A 252 9.41 -4.54 15.77
N ALA A 253 8.64 -4.16 16.79
CA ALA A 253 7.73 -5.08 17.45
C ALA A 253 6.62 -5.55 16.49
N ALA A 254 6.02 -4.65 15.72
CA ALA A 254 5.00 -5.00 14.73
C ALA A 254 5.54 -5.99 13.68
N GLU A 255 6.74 -5.74 13.16
CA GLU A 255 7.43 -6.63 12.23
C GLU A 255 7.74 -8.00 12.84
N ALA A 256 8.23 -8.05 14.07
CA ALA A 256 8.54 -9.31 14.77
C ALA A 256 7.29 -10.16 15.00
N TYR A 257 6.15 -9.55 15.31
CA TYR A 257 4.89 -10.25 15.52
C TYR A 257 4.09 -10.49 14.21
N LYS A 258 4.57 -10.00 13.07
CA LYS A 258 3.83 -10.07 11.80
C LYS A 258 2.41 -9.50 11.91
N GLU A 259 2.28 -8.38 12.60
CA GLU A 259 1.00 -7.73 12.89
C GLU A 259 1.02 -6.25 12.50
N PRO A 260 -0.07 -5.70 11.93
CA PRO A 260 -0.20 -4.26 11.77
C PRO A 260 -0.04 -3.53 13.13
N VAL A 261 0.53 -2.32 13.11
CA VAL A 261 0.76 -1.53 14.33
C VAL A 261 -0.53 -1.28 15.12
N CYS A 262 -1.66 -1.15 14.43
CA CYS A 262 -2.97 -0.99 15.08
C CYS A 262 -3.42 -2.21 15.89
N ILE A 263 -2.82 -3.37 15.66
CA ILE A 263 -3.05 -4.62 16.40
C ILE A 263 -2.00 -4.78 17.49
N SER A 264 -0.72 -4.84 17.11
CA SER A 264 0.40 -5.09 18.04
C SER A 264 0.60 -3.93 19.05
N ALA A 265 0.37 -2.70 18.63
CA ALA A 265 0.60 -1.50 19.42
C ALA A 265 -0.53 -0.46 19.26
N GLY A 266 -1.78 -0.89 19.33
CA GLY A 266 -2.97 -0.08 19.03
C GLY A 266 -3.16 1.20 19.90
N ARG A 267 -2.34 1.40 20.93
CA ARG A 267 -2.31 2.63 21.74
C ARG A 267 -1.16 3.56 21.37
N SER A 268 -0.27 3.15 20.48
CA SER A 268 0.86 3.96 20.05
C SER A 268 0.41 5.18 19.23
N GLU A 269 1.28 6.14 19.13
CA GLU A 269 1.02 7.33 18.31
C GLU A 269 0.97 6.99 16.83
N ILE A 270 1.77 6.02 16.38
CA ILE A 270 1.74 5.52 15.00
C ILE A 270 0.37 4.91 14.67
N ALA A 271 -0.17 4.05 15.54
CA ALA A 271 -1.51 3.48 15.34
C ALA A 271 -2.59 4.56 15.27
N LYS A 272 -2.48 5.61 16.10
CA LYS A 272 -3.37 6.77 16.03
C LYS A 272 -3.22 7.52 14.71
N ASN A 273 -2.00 7.73 14.23
CA ASN A 273 -1.75 8.41 12.96
C ASN A 273 -2.39 7.64 11.79
N TYR A 274 -2.21 6.31 11.69
CA TYR A 274 -2.85 5.52 10.63
C TYR A 274 -4.38 5.54 10.72
N LYS A 275 -4.93 5.49 11.92
CA LYS A 275 -6.38 5.63 12.14
C LYS A 275 -6.92 6.98 11.67
N ASP A 276 -6.21 8.07 11.95
CA ASP A 276 -6.63 9.41 11.57
C ASP A 276 -6.45 9.61 10.05
N LEU A 277 -5.37 9.09 9.45
CA LEU A 277 -5.16 9.09 8.00
C LEU A 277 -6.25 8.28 7.27
N ALA A 278 -6.62 7.11 7.79
CA ALA A 278 -7.69 6.29 7.21
C ALA A 278 -9.02 7.06 7.15
N LYS A 279 -9.36 7.82 8.20
CA LYS A 279 -10.56 8.67 8.21
C LYS A 279 -10.47 9.81 7.21
N GLU A 280 -9.31 10.47 7.10
CA GLU A 280 -9.11 11.53 6.11
C GLU A 280 -9.25 10.99 4.68
N ILE A 281 -8.71 9.81 4.39
CA ILE A 281 -8.86 9.15 3.08
C ILE A 281 -10.35 8.89 2.80
N LEU A 282 -11.06 8.27 3.74
CA LEU A 282 -12.50 7.99 3.59
C LEU A 282 -13.32 9.27 3.38
N GLN A 283 -12.96 10.34 4.07
CA GLN A 283 -13.63 11.64 3.90
C GLN A 283 -13.39 12.22 2.51
N ARG A 284 -12.14 12.21 2.01
CA ARG A 284 -11.81 12.70 0.66
C ARG A 284 -12.48 11.89 -0.44
N ILE A 285 -12.57 10.57 -0.28
CA ILE A 285 -13.31 9.72 -1.23
C ILE A 285 -14.77 10.14 -1.29
N LYS A 286 -15.43 10.35 -0.14
CA LYS A 286 -16.82 10.82 -0.10
C LYS A 286 -17.00 12.18 -0.76
N GLU A 287 -16.08 13.12 -0.52
CA GLU A 287 -16.12 14.45 -1.13
C GLU A 287 -16.03 14.37 -2.66
N VAL A 288 -15.13 13.53 -3.17
CA VAL A 288 -15.00 13.28 -4.62
C VAL A 288 -16.30 12.71 -5.20
N GLU A 289 -16.90 11.71 -4.53
CA GLU A 289 -18.13 11.06 -5.01
C GLU A 289 -19.37 11.97 -4.96
N GLN A 290 -19.37 12.99 -4.12
CA GLN A 290 -20.47 13.95 -4.02
C GLN A 290 -20.37 15.10 -5.05
N HIS A 291 -19.18 15.34 -5.61
CA HIS A 291 -18.92 16.47 -6.52
C HIS A 291 -18.55 16.01 -7.94
N GLY A 292 -18.41 14.74 -8.20
CA GLY A 292 -18.21 14.12 -9.50
C GLY A 292 -19.49 13.44 -10.00
#